data_34321ca8ba917a1c6674db94a7d174d0
#
_entry.id   34321ca8ba917a1c6674db94a7d174d0
#
_cell.length_a   1.000
_cell.length_b   1.000
_cell.length_c   1.000
_cell.angle_alpha   90.00
_cell.angle_beta   90.00
_cell.angle_gamma   90.00
#
_symmetry.space_group_name_H-M   'P 1'
#
loop_
_entity.id
_entity.type
_entity.pdbx_description
1 polymer ?
#
loop_
_entity_poly.entity_id
_entity_poly.type
_entity_poly.pdbx_seq_one_letter_code
_entity_poly.pdbx_strand_id
1 'polypeptide(L)'
;MFYTENEIFNYFNTLNKDTSHYNNSNDICTPMGCVKEMIDEIPEEFWKRDNIKILDCCAGNGNFPAYISLKTDVTNIWANEINPKRLTNLVNYFEGKINIINEDFLTFPTKEEYDLVVANPPFAKFTESGVRAAKNHSLSRDFLMKAIEVTKANGYIVFILPNNWMSFADRNKLPSILSQYQFITINIEECKHWFPGVGSSFTWFVLRKSPNVGMTKIINSYKIKDTQYAQITPGVNYIPLYYNNLVYSIFNKTINANNTKFKVETSSDLHKYTKKQYLSDNPSEEYCYKVIHTPRQTVWSNRPHKFQDGWKIYIATTTNYETFIDNCGMTQSIAFIRCVSKEEAELFQQELNNKLYYFLVAITRYGNFNNERIMQRFPRLNEVSLTEEEWNFITEFNKIYYKKDFN
;
A
#
# COMPACT_ATOMS: atom_id res chain seq x y z
N MET A 1 -36.14 1.85 14.24
CA MET A 1 -35.79 3.20 14.72
C MET A 1 -34.86 3.78 13.67
N PHE A 2 -35.24 4.84 13.00
CA PHE A 2 -34.37 5.48 12.00
C PHE A 2 -33.53 6.51 12.75
N TYR A 3 -32.24 6.15 12.95
CA TYR A 3 -31.28 7.10 13.48
C TYR A 3 -30.91 8.11 12.40
N THR A 4 -30.76 9.37 12.80
CA THR A 4 -30.14 10.38 11.93
C THR A 4 -28.63 10.11 11.79
N GLU A 5 -28.01 10.65 10.74
CA GLU A 5 -26.54 10.56 10.56
C GLU A 5 -25.80 11.00 11.83
N ASN A 6 -26.22 12.11 12.45
CA ASN A 6 -25.60 12.64 13.68
C ASN A 6 -25.69 11.66 14.85
N GLU A 7 -26.84 11.02 15.04
CA GLU A 7 -27.04 10.04 16.13
C GLU A 7 -26.14 8.82 15.91
N ILE A 8 -26.05 8.31 14.69
CA ILE A 8 -25.15 7.21 14.33
C ILE A 8 -23.68 7.59 14.61
N PHE A 9 -23.25 8.76 14.16
CA PHE A 9 -21.89 9.24 14.37
C PHE A 9 -21.56 9.39 15.86
N ASN A 10 -22.43 9.98 16.65
CA ASN A 10 -22.23 10.15 18.09
C ASN A 10 -22.14 8.81 18.82
N TYR A 11 -23.01 7.87 18.47
CA TYR A 11 -23.02 6.54 19.08
C TYR A 11 -21.70 5.79 18.80
N PHE A 12 -21.32 5.64 17.52
CA PHE A 12 -20.14 4.87 17.14
C PHE A 12 -18.83 5.58 17.51
N ASN A 13 -18.77 6.90 17.47
CA ASN A 13 -17.62 7.65 17.95
C ASN A 13 -17.40 7.47 19.47
N THR A 14 -18.45 7.21 20.23
CA THR A 14 -18.37 6.89 21.67
C THR A 14 -17.97 5.43 21.85
N LEU A 15 -18.66 4.50 21.21
CA LEU A 15 -18.41 3.07 21.30
C LEU A 15 -16.97 2.70 20.90
N ASN A 16 -16.44 3.28 19.83
CA ASN A 16 -15.12 2.97 19.30
C ASN A 16 -13.96 3.50 20.18
N LYS A 17 -14.23 4.33 21.19
CA LYS A 17 -13.23 4.72 22.19
C LYS A 17 -12.97 3.62 23.22
N ASP A 18 -13.91 2.71 23.41
CA ASP A 18 -13.72 1.54 24.25
C ASP A 18 -12.90 0.49 23.52
N THR A 19 -11.63 0.36 23.90
CA THR A 19 -10.69 -0.60 23.30
C THR A 19 -10.72 -1.99 23.95
N SER A 20 -11.57 -2.21 24.94
CA SER A 20 -11.69 -3.48 25.68
C SER A 20 -12.12 -4.67 24.80
N HIS A 21 -12.73 -4.39 23.65
CA HIS A 21 -13.18 -5.37 22.67
C HIS A 21 -12.22 -5.50 21.45
N TYR A 22 -11.09 -4.82 21.46
CA TYR A 22 -10.05 -5.01 20.45
C TYR A 22 -9.15 -6.19 20.80
N ASN A 23 -8.82 -7.01 19.79
CA ASN A 23 -7.96 -8.17 19.98
C ASN A 23 -6.47 -7.78 20.15
N ASN A 24 -6.06 -6.68 19.54
CA ASN A 24 -4.68 -6.16 19.58
C ASN A 24 -4.63 -4.72 19.07
N SER A 25 -3.47 -4.08 19.20
CA SER A 25 -3.24 -2.69 18.76
C SER A 25 -3.39 -2.43 17.26
N ASN A 26 -3.45 -3.46 16.44
CA ASN A 26 -3.64 -3.36 14.98
C ASN A 26 -5.09 -3.60 14.55
N ASP A 27 -5.96 -3.85 15.51
CA ASP A 27 -7.39 -4.06 15.32
C ASP A 27 -8.09 -2.71 15.50
N ILE A 28 -8.33 -2.01 14.40
CA ILE A 28 -8.77 -0.62 14.41
C ILE A 28 -10.13 -0.52 13.73
N CYS A 29 -11.13 0.00 14.44
CA CYS A 29 -12.41 0.34 13.82
C CYS A 29 -12.24 1.44 12.79
N THR A 30 -12.97 1.35 11.69
CA THR A 30 -13.01 2.41 10.68
C THR A 30 -13.83 3.58 11.23
N PRO A 31 -13.25 4.79 11.41
CA PRO A 31 -13.99 5.95 11.89
C PRO A 31 -15.18 6.27 10.99
N MET A 32 -16.29 6.76 11.58
CA MET A 32 -17.54 7.01 10.86
C MET A 32 -17.36 7.98 9.68
N GLY A 33 -16.50 9.00 9.82
CA GLY A 33 -16.19 9.90 8.72
C GLY A 33 -15.52 9.18 7.53
N CYS A 34 -14.62 8.24 7.81
CA CYS A 34 -14.00 7.41 6.77
C CYS A 34 -15.02 6.48 6.10
N VAL A 35 -15.91 5.85 6.90
CA VAL A 35 -17.01 5.03 6.38
C VAL A 35 -17.88 5.84 5.43
N LYS A 36 -18.26 7.08 5.83
CA LYS A 36 -19.03 8.00 5.00
C LYS A 36 -18.33 8.28 3.67
N GLU A 37 -17.06 8.68 3.71
CA GLU A 37 -16.27 8.94 2.50
C GLU A 37 -16.26 7.73 1.54
N MET A 38 -16.09 6.53 2.06
CA MET A 38 -16.03 5.30 1.26
C MET A 38 -17.39 4.96 0.63
N ILE A 39 -18.46 5.03 1.41
CA ILE A 39 -19.79 4.61 0.98
C ILE A 39 -20.45 5.64 0.04
N ASP A 40 -20.18 6.93 0.24
CA ASP A 40 -20.71 7.99 -0.61
C ASP A 40 -20.10 8.01 -2.02
N GLU A 41 -18.98 7.31 -2.25
CA GLU A 41 -18.42 7.10 -3.59
C GLU A 41 -19.08 5.95 -4.39
N ILE A 42 -19.99 5.20 -3.79
CA ILE A 42 -20.81 4.24 -4.53
C ILE A 42 -21.84 5.02 -5.33
N PRO A 43 -21.98 4.77 -6.66
CA PRO A 43 -22.92 5.49 -7.51
C PRO A 43 -24.37 5.48 -6.98
N GLU A 44 -25.04 6.63 -7.06
CA GLU A 44 -26.38 6.83 -6.53
C GLU A 44 -27.41 5.84 -7.12
N GLU A 45 -27.21 5.42 -8.37
CA GLU A 45 -28.06 4.43 -9.06
C GLU A 45 -28.02 3.05 -8.41
N PHE A 46 -26.97 2.73 -7.65
CA PHE A 46 -26.88 1.48 -6.91
C PHE A 46 -27.95 1.44 -5.82
N TRP A 47 -28.10 2.53 -5.07
CA TRP A 47 -29.01 2.61 -3.93
C TRP A 47 -30.49 2.62 -4.31
N LYS A 48 -30.81 2.90 -5.58
CA LYS A 48 -32.17 2.90 -6.13
C LYS A 48 -32.67 1.52 -6.57
N ARG A 49 -31.80 0.48 -6.49
CA ARG A 49 -32.15 -0.88 -6.88
C ARG A 49 -32.95 -1.56 -5.80
N ASP A 50 -33.96 -2.34 -6.23
CA ASP A 50 -34.72 -3.20 -5.33
C ASP A 50 -33.94 -4.47 -4.99
N ASN A 51 -34.21 -5.03 -3.80
CA ASN A 51 -33.72 -6.33 -3.36
C ASN A 51 -32.20 -6.53 -3.46
N ILE A 52 -31.41 -5.48 -3.22
CA ILE A 52 -29.96 -5.58 -3.15
C ILE A 52 -29.54 -6.36 -1.91
N LYS A 53 -28.42 -7.10 -2.01
CA LYS A 53 -27.80 -7.78 -0.88
C LYS A 53 -26.45 -7.15 -0.60
N ILE A 54 -26.24 -6.66 0.62
CA ILE A 54 -25.05 -5.97 1.04
C ILE A 54 -24.40 -6.74 2.19
N LEU A 55 -23.12 -7.05 2.08
CA LEU A 55 -22.35 -7.74 3.10
C LEU A 55 -21.23 -6.85 3.63
N ASP A 56 -21.23 -6.61 4.93
CA ASP A 56 -19.99 -6.28 5.64
C ASP A 56 -19.37 -7.59 6.14
N CYS A 57 -18.25 -7.99 5.54
CA CYS A 57 -17.68 -9.32 5.80
C CYS A 57 -16.80 -9.40 7.06
N CYS A 58 -16.56 -8.27 7.74
CA CYS A 58 -15.86 -8.18 9.03
C CYS A 58 -16.34 -6.93 9.78
N ALA A 59 -17.61 -6.97 10.19
CA ALA A 59 -18.40 -5.80 10.56
C ALA A 59 -17.92 -5.05 11.83
N GLY A 60 -17.12 -5.70 12.66
CA GLY A 60 -16.67 -5.07 13.89
C GLY A 60 -17.82 -4.66 14.79
N ASN A 61 -17.85 -3.41 15.19
CA ASN A 61 -18.97 -2.85 15.96
C ASN A 61 -20.18 -2.49 15.10
N GLY A 62 -20.12 -2.56 13.76
CA GLY A 62 -21.22 -2.26 12.87
C GLY A 62 -21.17 -0.88 12.21
N ASN A 63 -20.00 -0.26 12.10
CA ASN A 63 -19.85 1.09 11.55
C ASN A 63 -20.34 1.21 10.09
N PHE A 64 -19.93 0.28 9.21
CA PHE A 64 -20.41 0.24 7.83
C PHE A 64 -21.92 -0.06 7.76
N PRO A 65 -22.44 -1.14 8.39
CA PRO A 65 -23.86 -1.42 8.41
C PRO A 65 -24.72 -0.25 8.87
N ALA A 66 -24.27 0.48 9.92
CA ALA A 66 -24.99 1.62 10.47
C ALA A 66 -25.08 2.77 9.47
N TYR A 67 -23.98 3.12 8.77
CA TYR A 67 -24.04 4.16 7.75
C TYR A 67 -24.84 3.74 6.52
N ILE A 68 -24.69 2.48 6.09
CA ILE A 68 -25.43 1.92 4.96
C ILE A 68 -26.94 1.90 5.22
N SER A 69 -27.38 1.76 6.48
CA SER A 69 -28.81 1.81 6.84
C SER A 69 -29.49 3.16 6.55
N LEU A 70 -28.71 4.22 6.31
CA LEU A 70 -29.20 5.52 5.83
C LEU A 70 -29.48 5.53 4.32
N LYS A 71 -28.96 4.57 3.57
CA LYS A 71 -29.01 4.53 2.10
C LYS A 71 -30.01 3.51 1.56
N THR A 72 -30.35 2.46 2.32
CA THR A 72 -31.22 1.37 1.86
C THR A 72 -31.99 0.77 3.03
N ASP A 73 -32.94 -0.12 2.70
CA ASP A 73 -33.65 -0.89 3.71
C ASP A 73 -32.69 -1.77 4.51
N VAL A 74 -32.83 -1.78 5.81
CA VAL A 74 -31.95 -2.52 6.75
C VAL A 74 -32.00 -4.03 6.53
N THR A 75 -33.10 -4.57 6.01
CA THR A 75 -33.24 -5.99 5.67
C THR A 75 -32.34 -6.43 4.53
N ASN A 76 -31.80 -5.48 3.75
CA ASN A 76 -30.84 -5.70 2.68
C ASN A 76 -29.40 -5.87 3.19
N ILE A 77 -29.16 -5.72 4.51
CA ILE A 77 -27.83 -5.67 5.11
C ILE A 77 -27.51 -6.98 5.83
N TRP A 78 -26.39 -7.57 5.49
CA TRP A 78 -25.74 -8.69 6.19
C TRP A 78 -24.46 -8.21 6.84
N ALA A 79 -24.26 -8.54 8.11
CA ALA A 79 -23.07 -8.17 8.88
C ALA A 79 -22.46 -9.42 9.50
N ASN A 80 -21.23 -9.76 9.08
CA ASN A 80 -20.49 -10.89 9.62
C ASN A 80 -19.43 -10.44 10.62
N GLU A 81 -19.45 -11.01 11.82
CA GLU A 81 -18.46 -10.72 12.86
C GLU A 81 -18.14 -11.98 13.67
N ILE A 82 -16.85 -12.33 13.75
CA ILE A 82 -16.37 -13.51 14.45
C ILE A 82 -16.02 -13.24 15.92
N ASN A 83 -15.71 -11.98 16.29
CA ASN A 83 -15.37 -11.61 17.66
C ASN A 83 -16.62 -11.53 18.52
N PRO A 84 -16.74 -12.36 19.61
CA PRO A 84 -17.97 -12.43 20.41
C PRO A 84 -18.38 -11.10 21.07
N LYS A 85 -17.40 -10.27 21.48
CA LYS A 85 -17.69 -8.98 22.13
C LYS A 85 -18.28 -7.97 21.14
N ARG A 86 -17.71 -7.92 19.93
CA ARG A 86 -18.20 -7.08 18.86
C ARG A 86 -19.53 -7.55 18.31
N LEU A 87 -19.69 -8.87 18.20
CA LEU A 87 -20.96 -9.48 17.84
C LEU A 87 -22.06 -9.04 18.82
N THR A 88 -21.77 -9.00 20.11
CA THR A 88 -22.72 -8.49 21.13
C THR A 88 -23.07 -7.03 20.88
N ASN A 89 -22.08 -6.17 20.58
CA ASN A 89 -22.35 -4.76 20.25
C ASN A 89 -23.22 -4.63 19.00
N LEU A 90 -22.94 -5.41 17.97
CA LEU A 90 -23.70 -5.46 16.72
C LEU A 90 -25.16 -5.86 16.96
N VAL A 91 -25.39 -6.96 17.71
CA VAL A 91 -26.74 -7.46 18.06
C VAL A 91 -27.51 -6.40 18.86
N ASN A 92 -26.88 -5.80 19.85
CA ASN A 92 -27.51 -4.80 20.71
C ASN A 92 -27.90 -3.54 19.93
N TYR A 93 -27.06 -3.07 19.01
CA TYR A 93 -27.34 -1.87 18.24
C TYR A 93 -28.48 -2.06 17.23
N PHE A 94 -28.44 -3.17 16.48
CA PHE A 94 -29.39 -3.41 15.39
C PHE A 94 -30.68 -4.09 15.84
N GLU A 95 -30.73 -4.67 17.05
CA GLU A 95 -31.94 -5.29 17.62
C GLU A 95 -32.62 -6.29 16.67
N GLY A 96 -31.85 -7.03 15.90
CA GLY A 96 -32.37 -8.01 14.92
C GLY A 96 -32.92 -7.42 13.61
N LYS A 97 -32.72 -6.13 13.34
CA LYS A 97 -33.22 -5.47 12.11
C LYS A 97 -32.39 -5.79 10.87
N ILE A 98 -31.13 -6.15 11.02
CA ILE A 98 -30.24 -6.61 9.95
C ILE A 98 -29.96 -8.10 10.09
N ASN A 99 -29.40 -8.70 9.03
CA ASN A 99 -29.02 -10.10 9.04
C ASN A 99 -27.61 -10.23 9.64
N ILE A 100 -27.47 -10.86 10.82
CA ILE A 100 -26.20 -11.03 11.50
C ILE A 100 -25.68 -12.45 11.29
N ILE A 101 -24.40 -12.58 10.90
CA ILE A 101 -23.68 -13.83 10.69
C ILE A 101 -22.51 -13.89 11.68
N ASN A 102 -22.24 -15.09 12.22
CA ASN A 102 -21.09 -15.31 13.10
C ASN A 102 -20.30 -16.51 12.59
N GLU A 103 -19.57 -16.33 11.50
CA GLU A 103 -18.79 -17.38 10.83
C GLU A 103 -17.44 -16.82 10.36
N ASP A 104 -16.49 -17.72 10.06
CA ASP A 104 -15.26 -17.32 9.35
C ASP A 104 -15.59 -17.01 7.89
N PHE A 105 -15.51 -15.76 7.50
CA PHE A 105 -15.79 -15.32 6.14
C PHE A 105 -15.00 -16.07 5.07
N LEU A 106 -13.77 -16.50 5.37
CA LEU A 106 -12.96 -17.24 4.41
C LEU A 106 -13.52 -18.64 4.10
N THR A 107 -14.43 -19.15 4.94
CA THR A 107 -15.11 -20.44 4.73
C THR A 107 -16.47 -20.32 4.05
N PHE A 108 -16.94 -19.11 3.76
CA PHE A 108 -18.23 -18.91 3.05
C PHE A 108 -18.26 -19.69 1.73
N PRO A 109 -19.42 -20.19 1.31
CA PRO A 109 -19.59 -20.79 0.00
C PRO A 109 -19.12 -19.84 -1.11
N THR A 110 -18.42 -20.38 -2.11
CA THR A 110 -18.03 -19.63 -3.30
C THR A 110 -19.22 -19.50 -4.22
N LYS A 111 -20.05 -18.49 -3.97
CA LYS A 111 -21.26 -18.18 -4.73
C LYS A 111 -21.43 -16.68 -4.86
N GLU A 112 -21.61 -16.20 -6.08
CA GLU A 112 -21.94 -14.80 -6.35
C GLU A 112 -23.32 -14.46 -5.77
N GLU A 113 -23.36 -13.83 -4.63
CA GLU A 113 -24.59 -13.60 -3.87
C GLU A 113 -24.84 -12.12 -3.54
N TYR A 114 -23.78 -11.34 -3.34
CA TYR A 114 -23.89 -9.98 -2.84
C TYR A 114 -23.72 -8.93 -3.94
N ASP A 115 -24.55 -7.89 -3.90
CA ASP A 115 -24.48 -6.74 -4.81
C ASP A 115 -23.40 -5.73 -4.37
N LEU A 116 -23.09 -5.71 -3.05
CA LEU A 116 -22.04 -4.91 -2.45
C LEU A 116 -21.36 -5.70 -1.33
N VAL A 117 -20.03 -5.72 -1.32
CA VAL A 117 -19.23 -6.22 -0.20
C VAL A 117 -18.33 -5.11 0.31
N VAL A 118 -18.40 -4.82 1.61
CA VAL A 118 -17.58 -3.80 2.26
C VAL A 118 -16.70 -4.43 3.33
N ALA A 119 -15.52 -3.87 3.57
CA ALA A 119 -14.66 -4.29 4.67
C ALA A 119 -13.52 -3.33 5.02
N ASN A 120 -13.19 -3.32 6.30
CA ASN A 120 -11.85 -3.08 6.82
C ASN A 120 -11.32 -4.42 7.37
N PRO A 121 -10.70 -5.28 6.53
CA PRO A 121 -10.36 -6.63 6.94
C PRO A 121 -9.16 -6.67 7.89
N PRO A 122 -8.99 -7.74 8.69
CA PRO A 122 -7.79 -7.93 9.48
C PRO A 122 -6.56 -8.04 8.56
N PHE A 123 -5.48 -7.29 8.87
CA PHE A 123 -4.31 -7.21 7.99
C PHE A 123 -3.32 -8.35 8.17
N ALA A 124 -3.25 -8.94 9.37
CA ALA A 124 -2.30 -9.99 9.69
C ALA A 124 -2.94 -11.09 10.55
N LYS A 125 -2.48 -12.32 10.36
CA LYS A 125 -2.76 -13.43 11.31
C LYS A 125 -1.89 -13.27 12.54
N PHE A 126 -2.47 -13.53 13.70
CA PHE A 126 -1.77 -13.66 14.96
C PHE A 126 -1.86 -15.12 15.44
N THR A 127 -0.82 -15.60 16.10
CA THR A 127 -0.84 -16.88 16.81
C THR A 127 -1.68 -16.76 18.08
N GLU A 128 -2.05 -17.86 18.68
CA GLU A 128 -2.74 -17.89 19.99
C GLU A 128 -1.96 -17.14 21.08
N SER A 129 -0.63 -17.08 20.97
CA SER A 129 0.24 -16.30 21.86
C SER A 129 0.31 -14.79 21.52
N GLY A 130 -0.50 -14.29 20.59
CA GLY A 130 -0.55 -12.89 20.22
C GLY A 130 0.64 -12.42 19.35
N VAL A 131 1.49 -13.33 18.88
CA VAL A 131 2.61 -13.02 17.97
C VAL A 131 2.12 -13.03 16.53
N ARG A 132 2.56 -12.08 15.73
CA ARG A 132 2.22 -12.02 14.30
C ARG A 132 2.72 -13.27 13.56
N ALA A 133 1.81 -14.06 13.00
CA ALA A 133 2.11 -15.34 12.38
C ALA A 133 2.91 -15.23 11.07
N ALA A 134 2.78 -14.10 10.33
CA ALA A 134 3.51 -13.85 9.09
C ALA A 134 3.89 -12.37 8.96
N LYS A 135 5.04 -12.10 8.34
CA LYS A 135 5.51 -10.73 8.06
C LYS A 135 4.69 -10.02 6.98
N ASN A 136 3.91 -10.74 6.18
CA ASN A 136 3.14 -10.21 5.04
C ASN A 136 1.66 -10.07 5.41
N HIS A 137 0.98 -9.07 4.83
CA HIS A 137 -0.47 -8.84 4.96
C HIS A 137 -1.27 -9.84 4.11
N SER A 138 -1.01 -11.13 4.25
CA SER A 138 -1.65 -12.18 3.45
C SER A 138 -3.15 -12.31 3.76
N LEU A 139 -3.54 -12.06 5.01
CA LEU A 139 -4.92 -12.22 5.44
C LEU A 139 -5.87 -11.23 4.75
N SER A 140 -5.49 -9.96 4.66
CA SER A 140 -6.30 -8.96 3.94
C SER A 140 -6.45 -9.28 2.45
N ARG A 141 -5.42 -9.90 1.85
CA ARG A 141 -5.52 -10.42 0.47
C ARG A 141 -6.55 -11.54 0.37
N ASP A 142 -6.52 -12.48 1.30
CA ASP A 142 -7.45 -13.63 1.28
C ASP A 142 -8.90 -13.15 1.44
N PHE A 143 -9.14 -12.18 2.35
CA PHE A 143 -10.45 -11.51 2.48
C PHE A 143 -10.90 -10.84 1.19
N LEU A 144 -10.02 -10.08 0.53
CA LEU A 144 -10.35 -9.39 -0.72
C LEU A 144 -10.63 -10.37 -1.85
N MET A 145 -9.85 -11.44 -1.99
CA MET A 145 -10.10 -12.48 -2.99
C MET A 145 -11.44 -13.16 -2.75
N LYS A 146 -11.77 -13.46 -1.49
CA LYS A 146 -13.06 -14.02 -1.12
C LYS A 146 -14.22 -13.06 -1.39
N ALA A 147 -14.02 -11.76 -1.12
CA ALA A 147 -15.01 -10.73 -1.44
C ALA A 147 -15.30 -10.68 -2.95
N ILE A 148 -14.27 -10.79 -3.80
CA ILE A 148 -14.45 -10.85 -5.26
C ILE A 148 -15.26 -12.08 -5.66
N GLU A 149 -15.02 -13.25 -5.04
CA GLU A 149 -15.74 -14.49 -5.32
C GLU A 149 -17.25 -14.38 -5.00
N VAL A 150 -17.59 -13.80 -3.85
CA VAL A 150 -18.98 -13.73 -3.39
C VAL A 150 -19.76 -12.52 -3.94
N THR A 151 -19.08 -11.56 -4.55
CA THR A 151 -19.71 -10.41 -5.20
C THR A 151 -20.25 -10.80 -6.57
N LYS A 152 -21.50 -10.42 -6.88
CA LYS A 152 -22.13 -10.62 -8.20
C LYS A 152 -21.39 -9.88 -9.31
N ALA A 153 -21.55 -10.34 -10.54
CA ALA A 153 -21.17 -9.57 -11.71
C ALA A 153 -21.84 -8.17 -11.69
N ASN A 154 -21.07 -7.12 -11.98
CA ASN A 154 -21.46 -5.71 -11.85
C ASN A 154 -21.78 -5.22 -10.43
N GLY A 155 -21.54 -6.05 -9.40
CA GLY A 155 -21.58 -5.64 -8.00
C GLY A 155 -20.36 -4.80 -7.61
N TYR A 156 -20.39 -4.27 -6.39
CA TYR A 156 -19.35 -3.37 -5.87
C TYR A 156 -18.59 -3.99 -4.71
N ILE A 157 -17.33 -3.60 -4.58
CA ILE A 157 -16.43 -3.99 -3.49
C ILE A 157 -15.80 -2.73 -2.95
N VAL A 158 -15.94 -2.48 -1.65
CA VAL A 158 -15.38 -1.30 -0.96
C VAL A 158 -14.46 -1.78 0.15
N PHE A 159 -13.16 -1.57 -0.03
CA PHE A 159 -12.14 -2.05 0.89
C PHE A 159 -11.17 -0.96 1.27
N ILE A 160 -10.71 -0.98 2.53
CA ILE A 160 -9.56 -0.19 3.00
C ILE A 160 -8.41 -1.12 3.35
N LEU A 161 -7.22 -0.83 2.84
CA LEU A 161 -6.03 -1.66 2.97
C LEU A 161 -4.79 -0.79 3.24
N PRO A 162 -3.74 -1.32 3.90
CA PRO A 162 -2.44 -0.65 3.96
C PRO A 162 -1.86 -0.47 2.55
N ASN A 163 -1.23 0.68 2.27
CA ASN A 163 -0.75 1.07 0.92
C ASN A 163 0.16 0.06 0.22
N ASN A 164 0.79 -0.86 0.95
CA ASN A 164 1.68 -1.85 0.37
C ASN A 164 1.02 -2.80 -0.62
N TRP A 165 -0.32 -2.89 -0.66
CA TRP A 165 -1.02 -3.66 -1.69
C TRP A 165 -0.79 -3.10 -3.10
N MET A 166 -0.54 -1.79 -3.22
CA MET A 166 -0.26 -1.11 -4.48
C MET A 166 1.17 -1.35 -4.98
N SER A 167 2.05 -1.90 -4.13
CA SER A 167 3.46 -2.01 -4.41
C SER A 167 3.79 -3.13 -5.41
N PHE A 168 4.91 -2.96 -6.09
CA PHE A 168 5.49 -3.97 -6.96
C PHE A 168 6.16 -5.09 -6.13
N ALA A 169 5.40 -6.10 -5.75
CA ALA A 169 5.90 -7.25 -5.02
C ALA A 169 5.53 -8.56 -5.72
N ASP A 170 6.47 -9.52 -5.81
CA ASP A 170 6.27 -10.79 -6.54
C ASP A 170 5.12 -11.63 -6.00
N ARG A 171 4.91 -11.58 -4.69
CA ARG A 171 3.89 -12.37 -4.01
C ARG A 171 2.55 -11.66 -3.93
N ASN A 172 2.53 -10.36 -4.10
CA ASN A 172 1.33 -9.56 -4.10
C ASN A 172 0.96 -9.20 -5.54
N LYS A 173 0.01 -9.91 -6.11
CA LYS A 173 -0.52 -9.64 -7.45
C LYS A 173 -1.79 -8.77 -7.41
N LEU A 174 -2.10 -8.15 -6.29
CA LEU A 174 -3.35 -7.40 -6.12
C LEU A 174 -3.53 -6.28 -7.15
N PRO A 175 -2.54 -5.42 -7.45
CA PRO A 175 -2.72 -4.42 -8.50
C PRO A 175 -3.11 -5.04 -9.84
N SER A 176 -2.44 -6.13 -10.22
CA SER A 176 -2.70 -6.82 -11.48
C SER A 176 -4.06 -7.52 -11.52
N ILE A 177 -4.53 -8.03 -10.41
CA ILE A 177 -5.84 -8.68 -10.29
C ILE A 177 -6.95 -7.61 -10.27
N LEU A 178 -6.83 -6.63 -9.39
CA LEU A 178 -7.87 -5.62 -9.19
C LEU A 178 -8.05 -4.71 -10.41
N SER A 179 -6.96 -4.38 -11.11
CA SER A 179 -7.02 -3.56 -12.32
C SER A 179 -7.68 -4.24 -13.53
N GLN A 180 -8.01 -5.54 -13.46
CA GLN A 180 -8.90 -6.16 -14.43
C GLN A 180 -10.35 -5.68 -14.27
N TYR A 181 -10.71 -5.22 -13.08
CA TYR A 181 -12.02 -4.69 -12.74
C TYR A 181 -12.01 -3.16 -12.75
N GLN A 182 -13.19 -2.57 -12.91
CA GLN A 182 -13.35 -1.12 -12.97
C GLN A 182 -13.24 -0.50 -11.58
N PHE A 183 -12.16 0.21 -11.31
CA PHE A 183 -12.13 1.13 -10.18
C PHE A 183 -13.06 2.33 -10.45
N ILE A 184 -13.97 2.57 -9.52
CA ILE A 184 -14.79 3.80 -9.51
C ILE A 184 -13.97 4.92 -8.87
N THR A 185 -13.46 4.65 -7.66
CA THR A 185 -12.64 5.60 -6.90
C THR A 185 -11.48 4.87 -6.21
N ILE A 186 -10.32 5.51 -6.15
CA ILE A 186 -9.20 5.14 -5.29
C ILE A 186 -8.82 6.38 -4.47
N ASN A 187 -8.78 6.25 -3.14
CA ASN A 187 -8.25 7.25 -2.24
C ASN A 187 -6.84 6.85 -1.81
N ILE A 188 -5.84 7.59 -2.28
CA ILE A 188 -4.43 7.31 -2.00
C ILE A 188 -3.96 8.23 -0.86
N GLU A 189 -3.71 7.68 0.32
CA GLU A 189 -3.19 8.37 1.52
C GLU A 189 -4.15 9.37 2.20
N GLU A 190 -5.16 9.93 1.53
CA GLU A 190 -6.02 10.96 2.13
C GLU A 190 -6.72 10.44 3.39
N CYS A 191 -7.19 9.20 3.37
CA CYS A 191 -7.84 8.58 4.52
C CYS A 191 -6.92 8.41 5.75
N LYS A 192 -5.62 8.68 5.63
CA LYS A 192 -4.66 8.64 6.74
C LYS A 192 -5.04 9.56 7.90
N HIS A 193 -5.68 10.69 7.63
CA HIS A 193 -6.11 11.63 8.66
C HIS A 193 -7.14 11.03 9.62
N TRP A 194 -7.91 10.01 9.19
CA TRP A 194 -8.85 9.30 10.03
C TRP A 194 -8.18 8.36 11.04
N PHE A 195 -6.90 8.03 10.86
CA PHE A 195 -6.16 7.07 11.70
C PHE A 195 -4.95 7.75 12.39
N PRO A 196 -5.18 8.72 13.30
CA PRO A 196 -4.09 9.37 14.01
C PRO A 196 -3.36 8.36 14.90
N GLY A 197 -2.02 8.44 14.92
CA GLY A 197 -1.19 7.53 15.73
C GLY A 197 -0.89 6.17 15.10
N VAL A 198 -1.53 5.80 14.00
CA VAL A 198 -1.21 4.57 13.27
C VAL A 198 -0.01 4.81 12.37
N GLY A 199 1.04 3.97 12.50
CA GLY A 199 2.28 4.12 11.72
C GLY A 199 2.15 3.80 10.22
N SER A 200 1.12 3.02 9.84
CA SER A 200 0.87 2.66 8.44
C SER A 200 0.08 3.73 7.72
N SER A 201 0.24 3.79 6.41
CA SER A 201 -0.61 4.54 5.49
C SER A 201 -1.61 3.62 4.83
N PHE A 202 -2.79 4.15 4.53
CA PHE A 202 -3.92 3.38 4.02
C PHE A 202 -4.42 3.95 2.70
N THR A 203 -5.01 3.07 1.93
CA THR A 203 -5.74 3.37 0.69
C THR A 203 -7.07 2.66 0.77
N TRP A 204 -8.16 3.35 0.46
CA TRP A 204 -9.42 2.68 0.19
C TRP A 204 -9.82 2.83 -1.27
N PHE A 205 -10.66 1.93 -1.74
CA PHE A 205 -11.18 1.96 -3.09
C PHE A 205 -12.62 1.46 -3.16
N VAL A 206 -13.31 1.94 -4.18
CA VAL A 206 -14.58 1.40 -4.67
C VAL A 206 -14.30 0.74 -6.01
N LEU A 207 -14.50 -0.58 -6.07
CA LEU A 207 -14.29 -1.42 -7.25
C LEU A 207 -15.63 -1.95 -7.73
N ARG A 208 -15.89 -1.90 -9.03
CA ARG A 208 -17.03 -2.59 -9.66
C ARG A 208 -16.54 -3.87 -10.32
N LYS A 209 -17.16 -5.01 -10.03
CA LYS A 209 -16.84 -6.30 -10.65
C LYS A 209 -17.34 -6.36 -12.10
N SER A 210 -16.77 -5.49 -12.94
CA SER A 210 -16.99 -5.39 -14.38
C SER A 210 -15.64 -5.14 -15.07
N PRO A 211 -15.51 -5.37 -16.39
CA PRO A 211 -14.29 -5.06 -17.11
C PRO A 211 -13.85 -3.61 -16.89
N ASN A 212 -12.56 -3.40 -16.77
CA ASN A 212 -11.95 -2.06 -16.60
C ASN A 212 -11.84 -1.36 -17.96
N VAL A 213 -12.79 -0.49 -18.26
CA VAL A 213 -12.86 0.25 -19.54
C VAL A 213 -13.05 1.76 -19.35
N GLY A 214 -13.23 2.22 -18.11
CA GLY A 214 -13.56 3.61 -17.79
C GLY A 214 -12.45 4.37 -17.07
N MET A 215 -12.73 5.62 -16.78
CA MET A 215 -11.89 6.48 -15.95
C MET A 215 -12.13 6.15 -14.47
N THR A 216 -11.09 6.26 -13.68
CA THR A 216 -11.11 6.12 -12.23
C THR A 216 -10.95 7.49 -11.58
N LYS A 217 -11.78 7.82 -10.61
CA LYS A 217 -11.56 8.98 -9.72
C LYS A 217 -10.41 8.66 -8.79
N ILE A 218 -9.34 9.45 -8.82
CA ILE A 218 -8.17 9.30 -7.97
C ILE A 218 -8.14 10.47 -6.97
N ILE A 219 -8.28 10.18 -5.70
CA ILE A 219 -8.13 11.16 -4.63
C ILE A 219 -6.71 11.01 -4.11
N ASN A 220 -5.84 11.93 -4.49
CA ASN A 220 -4.44 11.97 -4.09
C ASN A 220 -4.26 12.80 -2.83
N SER A 221 -3.37 12.37 -1.94
CA SER A 221 -2.90 13.17 -0.80
C SER A 221 -1.41 12.98 -0.50
N TYR A 222 -0.73 12.12 -1.26
CA TYR A 222 0.70 11.89 -1.08
C TYR A 222 1.51 13.08 -1.62
N LYS A 223 1.86 14.00 -0.70
CA LYS A 223 2.59 15.26 -0.95
C LYS A 223 1.83 16.32 -1.76
N ILE A 224 1.05 15.93 -2.72
CA ILE A 224 0.15 16.80 -3.47
C ILE A 224 -1.28 16.34 -3.20
N LYS A 225 -2.13 17.27 -2.78
CA LYS A 225 -3.54 17.00 -2.51
C LYS A 225 -4.39 17.51 -3.65
N ASP A 226 -4.94 16.58 -4.41
CA ASP A 226 -5.86 16.88 -5.50
C ASP A 226 -6.77 15.68 -5.82
N THR A 227 -7.72 15.92 -6.72
CA THR A 227 -8.55 14.86 -7.29
C THR A 227 -8.35 14.85 -8.80
N GLN A 228 -7.99 13.69 -9.33
CA GLN A 228 -7.72 13.44 -10.73
C GLN A 228 -8.67 12.38 -11.28
N TYR A 229 -8.84 12.36 -12.61
CA TYR A 229 -9.49 11.29 -13.33
C TYR A 229 -8.49 10.68 -14.30
N ALA A 230 -8.16 9.41 -14.10
CA ALA A 230 -7.16 8.73 -14.90
C ALA A 230 -7.59 7.29 -15.20
N GLN A 231 -7.11 6.77 -16.32
CA GLN A 231 -7.28 5.35 -16.63
C GLN A 231 -6.23 4.52 -15.89
N ILE A 232 -6.65 3.44 -15.25
CA ILE A 232 -5.74 2.42 -14.71
C ILE A 232 -5.70 1.29 -15.71
N THR A 233 -4.54 1.02 -16.30
CA THR A 233 -4.40 -0.04 -17.30
C THR A 233 -4.65 -1.43 -16.68
N PRO A 234 -5.49 -2.29 -17.30
CA PRO A 234 -5.64 -3.66 -16.86
C PRO A 234 -4.30 -4.41 -16.77
N GLY A 235 -4.09 -5.13 -15.67
CA GLY A 235 -2.88 -5.91 -15.45
C GLY A 235 -1.66 -5.12 -14.97
N VAL A 236 -1.82 -3.85 -14.52
CA VAL A 236 -0.71 -3.11 -13.92
C VAL A 236 -0.14 -3.85 -12.71
N ASN A 237 1.18 -3.81 -12.55
CA ASN A 237 1.85 -4.51 -11.46
C ASN A 237 1.99 -3.65 -10.18
N TYR A 238 1.71 -2.37 -10.25
CA TYR A 238 1.78 -1.43 -9.14
C TYR A 238 0.99 -0.16 -9.45
N ILE A 239 0.56 0.53 -8.40
CA ILE A 239 -0.08 1.86 -8.47
C ILE A 239 0.80 2.81 -7.67
N PRO A 240 1.36 3.89 -8.26
CA PRO A 240 2.14 4.89 -7.54
C PRO A 240 1.33 5.59 -6.44
N LEU A 241 2.04 6.14 -5.44
CA LEU A 241 1.44 6.87 -4.31
C LEU A 241 0.83 8.23 -4.70
N TYR A 242 1.13 8.73 -5.88
CA TYR A 242 0.43 9.81 -6.56
C TYR A 242 0.15 9.36 -7.98
N TYR A 243 -1.08 9.51 -8.45
CA TYR A 243 -1.48 9.00 -9.75
C TYR A 243 -2.27 10.02 -10.55
N ASN A 244 -1.85 10.24 -11.77
CA ASN A 244 -2.54 10.96 -12.84
C ASN A 244 -2.04 10.47 -14.20
N ASN A 245 -2.56 11.04 -15.29
CA ASN A 245 -2.16 10.64 -16.65
C ASN A 245 -0.68 10.93 -16.96
N LEU A 246 -0.09 12.00 -16.40
CA LEU A 246 1.35 12.29 -16.58
C LEU A 246 2.22 11.22 -15.90
N VAL A 247 1.91 10.86 -14.66
CA VAL A 247 2.61 9.78 -13.94
C VAL A 247 2.49 8.47 -14.71
N TYR A 248 1.31 8.13 -15.19
CA TYR A 248 1.09 6.96 -16.03
C TYR A 248 1.99 6.97 -17.27
N SER A 249 2.03 8.10 -17.99
CA SER A 249 2.88 8.27 -19.18
C SER A 249 4.36 8.14 -18.85
N ILE A 250 4.84 8.80 -17.79
CA ILE A 250 6.24 8.72 -17.33
C ILE A 250 6.62 7.26 -17.03
N PHE A 251 5.77 6.51 -16.31
CA PHE A 251 6.05 5.12 -15.99
C PHE A 251 6.12 4.23 -17.23
N ASN A 252 5.24 4.43 -18.21
CA ASN A 252 5.28 3.69 -19.46
C ASN A 252 6.53 3.96 -20.30
N LYS A 253 7.08 5.16 -20.22
CA LYS A 253 8.32 5.56 -20.90
C LYS A 253 9.60 5.21 -20.11
N THR A 254 9.47 4.78 -18.85
CA THR A 254 10.59 4.51 -17.94
C THR A 254 10.56 3.08 -17.40
N ILE A 255 9.85 2.85 -16.29
CA ILE A 255 9.85 1.59 -15.54
C ILE A 255 9.26 0.42 -16.36
N ASN A 256 8.22 0.69 -17.16
CA ASN A 256 7.53 -0.30 -17.99
C ASN A 256 8.12 -0.42 -19.39
N ALA A 257 8.92 0.54 -19.84
CA ALA A 257 9.53 0.51 -21.16
C ALA A 257 10.54 -0.63 -21.31
N ASN A 258 10.66 -1.16 -22.52
CA ASN A 258 11.67 -2.16 -22.85
C ASN A 258 12.99 -1.48 -23.25
N ASN A 259 13.58 -0.73 -22.34
CA ASN A 259 14.87 -0.07 -22.46
C ASN A 259 15.92 -0.77 -21.60
N THR A 260 17.20 -0.46 -21.83
CA THR A 260 18.30 -0.95 -21.01
C THR A 260 18.14 -0.47 -19.56
N LYS A 261 18.32 -1.39 -18.61
CA LYS A 261 18.19 -1.11 -17.18
C LYS A 261 19.54 -1.17 -16.48
N PHE A 262 19.67 -0.36 -15.43
CA PHE A 262 20.77 -0.55 -14.48
C PHE A 262 20.65 -1.91 -13.78
N LYS A 263 21.78 -2.59 -13.63
CA LYS A 263 21.84 -3.87 -12.89
C LYS A 263 21.93 -3.62 -11.40
N VAL A 264 20.82 -3.22 -10.80
CA VAL A 264 20.73 -2.96 -9.34
C VAL A 264 20.61 -4.29 -8.60
N GLU A 265 21.50 -4.51 -7.65
CA GLU A 265 21.60 -5.71 -6.82
C GLU A 265 21.37 -5.36 -5.33
N THR A 266 21.00 -6.35 -4.53
CA THR A 266 20.92 -6.27 -3.06
C THR A 266 21.65 -7.47 -2.45
N SER A 267 22.07 -7.35 -1.19
CA SER A 267 22.72 -8.44 -0.48
C SER A 267 22.27 -8.54 0.97
N SER A 268 22.05 -9.76 1.43
CA SER A 268 21.84 -10.11 2.82
C SER A 268 23.01 -10.90 3.43
N ASP A 269 24.17 -10.94 2.76
CA ASP A 269 25.34 -11.70 3.20
C ASP A 269 25.80 -11.29 4.60
N LEU A 270 25.90 -9.97 4.86
CA LEU A 270 26.20 -9.38 6.17
C LEU A 270 24.98 -8.60 6.69
N HIS A 271 23.89 -9.32 6.95
CA HIS A 271 22.65 -8.70 7.44
C HIS A 271 22.80 -8.23 8.89
N LYS A 272 22.69 -6.93 9.15
CA LYS A 272 23.00 -6.29 10.44
C LYS A 272 22.32 -6.95 11.65
N TYR A 273 21.09 -7.43 11.48
CA TYR A 273 20.31 -7.98 12.60
C TYR A 273 20.39 -9.51 12.73
N THR A 274 20.52 -10.24 11.63
CA THR A 274 20.56 -11.72 11.65
C THR A 274 21.97 -12.30 11.59
N LYS A 275 22.97 -11.46 11.30
CA LYS A 275 24.40 -11.82 11.20
C LYS A 275 25.28 -10.97 12.13
N LYS A 276 24.71 -10.57 13.28
CA LYS A 276 25.39 -9.71 14.28
C LYS A 276 26.73 -10.24 14.72
N GLN A 277 26.89 -11.56 14.80
CA GLN A 277 28.12 -12.22 15.22
C GLN A 277 29.33 -11.91 14.32
N TYR A 278 29.10 -11.42 13.11
CA TYR A 278 30.17 -11.06 12.18
C TYR A 278 30.42 -9.53 12.13
N LEU A 279 29.67 -8.73 12.88
CA LEU A 279 29.67 -7.27 12.74
C LEU A 279 30.02 -6.58 14.07
N SER A 280 30.78 -5.49 13.93
CA SER A 280 31.11 -4.54 15.01
C SER A 280 30.84 -3.12 14.55
N ASP A 281 30.45 -2.24 15.47
CA ASP A 281 30.31 -0.79 15.16
C ASP A 281 31.68 -0.08 15.09
N ASN A 282 32.75 -0.70 15.62
CA ASN A 282 34.11 -0.15 15.59
C ASN A 282 35.09 -1.12 14.91
N PRO A 283 36.10 -0.61 14.22
CA PRO A 283 37.19 -1.43 13.67
C PRO A 283 38.09 -2.01 14.78
N SER A 284 38.65 -3.18 14.50
CA SER A 284 39.68 -3.83 15.31
C SER A 284 40.51 -4.77 14.43
N GLU A 285 41.56 -5.41 15.01
CA GLU A 285 42.31 -6.44 14.26
C GLU A 285 41.42 -7.57 13.77
N GLU A 286 40.41 -7.98 14.56
CA GLU A 286 39.45 -8.99 14.19
C GLU A 286 38.39 -8.47 13.21
N TYR A 287 37.87 -7.24 13.42
CA TYR A 287 36.83 -6.63 12.60
C TYR A 287 37.45 -5.58 11.69
N CYS A 288 38.11 -6.03 10.63
CA CYS A 288 38.92 -5.18 9.73
C CYS A 288 38.26 -4.86 8.39
N TYR A 289 37.19 -5.57 8.00
CA TYR A 289 36.53 -5.35 6.72
C TYR A 289 35.47 -4.27 6.83
N LYS A 290 35.65 -3.16 6.12
CA LYS A 290 34.67 -2.06 6.04
C LYS A 290 33.39 -2.53 5.36
N VAL A 291 32.24 -2.20 5.94
CA VAL A 291 30.89 -2.57 5.46
C VAL A 291 29.95 -1.38 5.61
N ILE A 292 29.35 -0.92 4.52
CA ILE A 292 28.37 0.16 4.54
C ILE A 292 27.00 -0.36 5.03
N HIS A 293 26.43 0.30 6.02
CA HIS A 293 25.09 0.00 6.49
C HIS A 293 24.05 1.00 5.97
N THR A 294 24.36 2.29 6.04
CA THR A 294 23.56 3.37 5.44
C THR A 294 24.54 4.42 4.90
N PRO A 295 24.11 5.43 4.14
CA PRO A 295 25.01 6.49 3.68
C PRO A 295 25.82 7.19 4.80
N ARG A 296 25.31 7.12 6.03
CA ARG A 296 25.90 7.77 7.20
C ARG A 296 26.42 6.81 8.27
N GLN A 297 26.29 5.50 8.05
CA GLN A 297 26.71 4.50 9.02
C GLN A 297 27.54 3.40 8.37
N THR A 298 28.77 3.27 8.81
CA THR A 298 29.68 2.16 8.51
C THR A 298 29.70 1.19 9.69
N VAL A 299 29.80 -0.08 9.42
CA VAL A 299 30.09 -1.14 10.39
C VAL A 299 31.31 -1.93 9.89
N TRP A 300 31.88 -2.78 10.71
CA TRP A 300 33.07 -3.54 10.41
C TRP A 300 32.79 -5.03 10.56
N SER A 301 33.34 -5.86 9.68
CA SER A 301 33.14 -7.32 9.71
C SER A 301 34.45 -8.05 9.99
N ASN A 302 34.36 -9.20 10.68
CA ASN A 302 35.49 -10.12 10.88
C ASN A 302 35.71 -11.07 9.71
N ARG A 303 34.89 -10.98 8.66
CA ARG A 303 35.10 -11.66 7.39
C ARG A 303 34.72 -10.77 6.20
N PRO A 304 35.30 -10.98 5.01
CA PRO A 304 34.92 -10.22 3.83
C PRO A 304 33.45 -10.51 3.44
N HIS A 305 32.77 -9.47 2.98
CA HIS A 305 31.49 -9.62 2.27
C HIS A 305 31.74 -10.30 0.90
N LYS A 306 30.79 -11.06 0.39
CA LYS A 306 30.93 -11.74 -0.95
C LYS A 306 31.21 -10.76 -2.10
N PHE A 307 30.91 -9.49 -1.95
CA PHE A 307 31.24 -8.38 -2.85
C PHE A 307 32.11 -7.34 -2.13
N GLN A 308 33.14 -7.79 -1.38
CA GLN A 308 34.00 -6.90 -0.60
C GLN A 308 34.74 -5.92 -1.52
N ASP A 309 35.30 -6.44 -2.60
CA ASP A 309 36.16 -5.67 -3.50
C ASP A 309 35.44 -5.19 -4.75
N GLY A 310 36.05 -4.24 -5.46
CA GLY A 310 35.55 -3.68 -6.71
C GLY A 310 34.63 -2.47 -6.51
N TRP A 311 34.73 -1.54 -7.45
CA TRP A 311 33.96 -0.30 -7.41
C TRP A 311 32.47 -0.54 -7.53
N LYS A 312 31.70 0.19 -6.72
CA LYS A 312 30.24 0.09 -6.69
C LYS A 312 29.62 1.47 -6.46
N ILE A 313 28.46 1.65 -7.08
CA ILE A 313 27.55 2.71 -6.68
C ILE A 313 26.59 2.10 -5.67
N TYR A 314 26.47 2.74 -4.53
CA TYR A 314 25.53 2.40 -3.48
C TYR A 314 24.31 3.30 -3.57
N ILE A 315 23.13 2.71 -3.36
CA ILE A 315 21.84 3.38 -3.38
C ILE A 315 21.17 3.15 -2.03
N ALA A 316 20.85 4.21 -1.32
CA ALA A 316 20.19 4.14 -0.03
C ALA A 316 18.80 3.51 -0.13
N THR A 317 18.50 2.51 0.71
CA THR A 317 17.15 1.90 0.77
C THR A 317 16.34 2.35 1.99
N THR A 318 16.99 2.85 3.05
CA THR A 318 16.34 3.17 4.33
C THR A 318 16.15 4.66 4.60
N THR A 319 16.87 5.52 3.87
CA THR A 319 16.80 6.98 3.95
C THR A 319 16.15 7.57 2.69
N ASN A 320 16.23 8.88 2.51
CA ASN A 320 15.91 9.49 1.22
C ASN A 320 16.83 8.91 0.14
N TYR A 321 16.35 8.95 -1.12
CA TYR A 321 17.17 8.51 -2.25
C TYR A 321 18.48 9.29 -2.30
N GLU A 322 19.57 8.55 -2.28
CA GLU A 322 20.94 9.07 -2.29
C GLU A 322 21.86 8.02 -2.89
N THR A 323 22.82 8.43 -3.70
CA THR A 323 23.83 7.58 -4.30
C THR A 323 25.23 8.01 -3.90
N PHE A 324 26.13 7.06 -3.70
CA PHE A 324 27.55 7.33 -3.44
C PHE A 324 28.42 6.17 -3.94
N ILE A 325 29.72 6.41 -4.08
CA ILE A 325 30.69 5.43 -4.60
C ILE A 325 31.59 4.96 -3.46
N ASP A 326 31.79 3.65 -3.37
CA ASP A 326 32.80 3.03 -2.51
C ASP A 326 33.22 1.68 -3.14
N ASN A 327 34.21 1.02 -2.56
CA ASN A 327 34.75 -0.27 -3.02
C ASN A 327 34.73 -1.35 -1.94
N CYS A 328 33.89 -1.21 -0.90
CA CYS A 328 33.82 -2.13 0.24
C CYS A 328 32.54 -3.00 0.22
N GLY A 329 32.30 -3.76 1.31
CA GLY A 329 31.09 -4.54 1.50
C GLY A 329 29.87 -3.70 1.89
N MET A 330 28.68 -4.33 1.99
CA MET A 330 27.45 -3.68 2.40
C MET A 330 26.56 -4.61 3.24
N THR A 331 25.61 -4.02 3.96
CA THR A 331 24.51 -4.76 4.61
C THR A 331 23.26 -4.73 3.73
N GLN A 332 22.19 -5.35 4.23
CA GLN A 332 20.87 -5.39 3.57
C GLN A 332 20.19 -4.01 3.37
N SER A 333 20.71 -2.94 3.97
CA SER A 333 20.11 -1.60 3.92
C SER A 333 20.61 -0.75 2.75
N ILE A 334 21.38 -1.36 1.85
CA ILE A 334 21.99 -0.74 0.67
C ILE A 334 21.72 -1.60 -0.56
N ALA A 335 21.19 -1.00 -1.61
CA ALA A 335 21.24 -1.55 -2.96
C ALA A 335 22.50 -1.04 -3.66
N PHE A 336 23.02 -1.75 -4.66
CA PHE A 336 24.26 -1.39 -5.32
C PHE A 336 24.29 -1.79 -6.80
N ILE A 337 25.17 -1.14 -7.55
CA ILE A 337 25.53 -1.49 -8.94
C ILE A 337 27.03 -1.73 -8.95
N ARG A 338 27.47 -2.88 -9.48
CA ARG A 338 28.89 -3.17 -9.66
C ARG A 338 29.41 -2.49 -10.92
N CYS A 339 30.57 -1.86 -10.82
CA CYS A 339 31.25 -1.14 -11.90
C CYS A 339 32.61 -1.77 -12.17
N VAL A 340 33.06 -1.70 -13.42
CA VAL A 340 34.35 -2.27 -13.84
C VAL A 340 35.52 -1.36 -13.43
N SER A 341 35.24 -0.04 -13.26
CA SER A 341 36.23 0.94 -12.81
C SER A 341 35.57 2.05 -11.98
N LYS A 342 36.40 2.91 -11.39
CA LYS A 342 35.92 4.10 -10.66
C LYS A 342 35.29 5.12 -11.61
N GLU A 343 35.86 5.29 -12.78
CA GLU A 343 35.36 6.19 -13.81
C GLU A 343 33.95 5.79 -14.28
N GLU A 344 33.72 4.49 -14.47
CA GLU A 344 32.37 4.01 -14.80
C GLU A 344 31.39 4.28 -13.66
N ALA A 345 31.83 4.08 -12.40
CA ALA A 345 30.99 4.36 -11.25
C ALA A 345 30.65 5.87 -11.18
N GLU A 346 31.57 6.76 -11.47
CA GLU A 346 31.35 8.22 -11.49
C GLU A 346 30.35 8.61 -12.60
N LEU A 347 30.46 8.05 -13.79
CA LEU A 347 29.52 8.26 -14.90
C LEU A 347 28.10 7.79 -14.55
N PHE A 348 27.98 6.60 -14.00
CA PHE A 348 26.67 6.06 -13.61
C PHE A 348 26.07 6.82 -12.43
N GLN A 349 26.88 7.27 -11.46
CA GLN A 349 26.41 8.10 -10.36
C GLN A 349 25.88 9.44 -10.86
N GLN A 350 26.57 10.07 -11.82
CA GLN A 350 26.11 11.31 -12.42
C GLN A 350 24.73 11.11 -13.08
N GLU A 351 24.56 10.02 -13.81
CA GLU A 351 23.27 9.66 -14.41
C GLU A 351 22.19 9.41 -13.35
N LEU A 352 22.48 8.61 -12.32
CA LEU A 352 21.54 8.27 -11.25
C LEU A 352 21.19 9.45 -10.34
N ASN A 353 21.95 10.52 -10.35
CA ASN A 353 21.62 11.77 -9.66
C ASN A 353 20.63 12.65 -10.44
N ASN A 354 20.15 12.20 -11.61
CA ASN A 354 19.10 12.90 -12.32
C ASN A 354 17.77 12.89 -11.55
N LYS A 355 17.01 13.98 -11.65
CA LYS A 355 15.72 14.18 -11.00
C LYS A 355 14.68 13.07 -11.28
N LEU A 356 14.80 12.37 -12.40
CA LEU A 356 13.93 11.24 -12.74
C LEU A 356 13.99 10.14 -11.68
N TYR A 357 15.18 9.71 -11.26
CA TYR A 357 15.32 8.59 -10.32
C TYR A 357 14.86 8.97 -8.91
N TYR A 358 15.07 10.23 -8.52
CA TYR A 358 14.48 10.79 -7.29
C TYR A 358 12.95 10.68 -7.30
N PHE A 359 12.34 11.08 -8.41
CA PHE A 359 10.90 11.01 -8.60
C PHE A 359 10.39 9.57 -8.54
N LEU A 360 10.98 8.64 -9.30
CA LEU A 360 10.58 7.25 -9.36
C LEU A 360 10.63 6.57 -7.97
N VAL A 361 11.63 6.90 -7.16
CA VAL A 361 11.73 6.39 -5.79
C VAL A 361 10.68 7.02 -4.89
N ALA A 362 10.49 8.34 -4.97
CA ALA A 362 9.57 9.07 -4.09
C ALA A 362 8.14 8.56 -4.20
N ILE A 363 7.60 8.42 -5.42
CA ILE A 363 6.20 8.01 -5.63
C ILE A 363 5.95 6.50 -5.51
N THR A 364 6.99 5.72 -5.22
CA THR A 364 6.89 4.27 -5.00
C THR A 364 7.34 3.83 -3.61
N ARG A 365 7.48 4.77 -2.69
CA ARG A 365 7.88 4.49 -1.31
C ARG A 365 6.67 4.16 -0.43
N TYR A 366 6.12 2.96 -0.61
CA TYR A 366 4.89 2.49 0.07
C TYR A 366 5.03 2.24 1.57
N GLY A 367 6.21 2.43 2.14
CA GLY A 367 6.53 2.26 3.55
C GLY A 367 7.81 2.99 3.92
N ASN A 368 8.54 2.47 4.91
CA ASN A 368 9.76 3.12 5.42
C ASN A 368 11.00 2.91 4.52
N PHE A 369 10.89 2.06 3.49
CA PHE A 369 12.01 1.70 2.63
C PHE A 369 11.75 2.13 1.19
N ASN A 370 12.81 2.55 0.50
CA ASN A 370 12.78 2.75 -0.94
C ASN A 370 12.60 1.39 -1.64
N ASN A 371 11.81 1.37 -2.70
CA ASN A 371 11.43 0.13 -3.35
C ASN A 371 12.55 -0.39 -4.26
N GLU A 372 13.27 -1.43 -3.80
CA GLU A 372 14.37 -2.05 -4.56
C GLU A 372 13.94 -2.59 -5.93
N ARG A 373 12.70 -3.09 -6.05
CA ARG A 373 12.19 -3.62 -7.31
C ARG A 373 11.96 -2.54 -8.36
N ILE A 374 11.64 -1.34 -7.94
CA ILE A 374 11.58 -0.17 -8.82
C ILE A 374 13.00 0.22 -9.23
N MET A 375 13.97 0.23 -8.30
CA MET A 375 15.37 0.51 -8.63
C MET A 375 15.94 -0.49 -9.64
N GLN A 376 15.59 -1.77 -9.56
CA GLN A 376 15.96 -2.81 -10.52
C GLN A 376 15.39 -2.56 -11.93
N ARG A 377 14.46 -1.63 -12.07
CA ARG A 377 13.86 -1.21 -13.35
C ARG A 377 14.27 0.18 -13.79
N PHE A 378 15.25 0.79 -13.15
CA PHE A 378 15.77 2.09 -13.56
C PHE A 378 16.30 2.03 -14.98
N PRO A 379 15.73 2.81 -15.93
CA PRO A 379 16.23 2.85 -17.30
C PRO A 379 17.56 3.59 -17.38
N ARG A 380 18.32 3.39 -18.44
CA ARG A 380 19.41 4.30 -18.80
C ARG A 380 18.81 5.61 -19.32
N LEU A 381 19.31 6.74 -18.83
CA LEU A 381 18.71 8.06 -19.08
C LEU A 381 18.71 8.42 -20.57
N ASN A 382 19.74 8.02 -21.32
CA ASN A 382 19.85 8.26 -22.75
C ASN A 382 18.80 7.53 -23.61
N GLU A 383 18.09 6.56 -23.03
CA GLU A 383 16.98 5.83 -23.69
C GLU A 383 15.60 6.32 -23.24
N VAL A 384 15.54 7.37 -22.39
CA VAL A 384 14.30 7.92 -21.86
C VAL A 384 13.89 9.15 -22.68
N SER A 385 12.69 9.12 -23.25
CA SER A 385 12.12 10.25 -23.99
C SER A 385 10.86 10.78 -23.30
N LEU A 386 11.03 11.77 -22.44
CA LEU A 386 9.94 12.49 -21.77
C LEU A 386 9.68 13.82 -22.44
N THR A 387 8.43 14.28 -22.38
CA THR A 387 8.04 15.62 -22.85
C THR A 387 8.49 16.69 -21.86
N GLU A 388 8.49 17.95 -22.29
CA GLU A 388 8.76 19.07 -21.41
C GLU A 388 7.77 19.13 -20.23
N GLU A 389 6.49 18.86 -20.47
CA GLU A 389 5.47 18.79 -19.42
C GLU A 389 5.76 17.71 -18.37
N GLU A 390 6.20 16.52 -18.80
CA GLU A 390 6.58 15.42 -17.90
C GLU A 390 7.83 15.79 -17.07
N TRP A 391 8.81 16.42 -17.67
CA TRP A 391 10.00 16.92 -16.96
C TRP A 391 9.69 18.01 -15.94
N ASN A 392 8.80 18.93 -16.30
CA ASN A 392 8.33 19.99 -15.41
C ASN A 392 7.57 19.38 -14.22
N PHE A 393 6.67 18.44 -14.47
CA PHE A 393 5.97 17.74 -13.41
C PHE A 393 6.94 17.02 -12.44
N ILE A 394 7.93 16.29 -12.96
CA ILE A 394 8.96 15.63 -12.13
C ILE A 394 9.70 16.67 -11.27
N THR A 395 10.05 17.80 -11.83
CA THR A 395 10.77 18.86 -11.12
C THR A 395 9.96 19.41 -9.95
N GLU A 396 8.71 19.80 -10.21
CA GLU A 396 7.82 20.36 -9.19
C GLU A 396 7.46 19.32 -8.12
N PHE A 397 7.19 18.07 -8.50
CA PHE A 397 6.94 17.00 -7.53
C PHE A 397 8.13 16.79 -6.60
N ASN A 398 9.34 16.70 -7.16
CA ASN A 398 10.55 16.50 -6.37
C ASN A 398 10.84 17.68 -5.44
N LYS A 399 10.60 18.92 -5.89
CA LYS A 399 10.73 20.11 -5.07
C LYS A 399 9.83 20.05 -3.83
N ILE A 400 8.57 19.65 -4.02
CA ILE A 400 7.61 19.47 -2.93
C ILE A 400 8.04 18.32 -2.01
N TYR A 401 8.44 17.18 -2.58
CA TYR A 401 8.77 15.98 -1.82
C TYR A 401 10.06 16.14 -1.01
N TYR A 402 11.14 16.58 -1.65
CA TYR A 402 12.47 16.66 -1.02
C TYR A 402 12.76 18.01 -0.38
N LYS A 403 11.90 19.02 -0.60
CA LYS A 403 12.06 20.41 -0.12
C LYS A 403 13.41 21.00 -0.54
N LYS A 404 13.84 20.74 -1.75
CA LYS A 404 15.04 21.28 -2.39
C LYS A 404 14.80 21.49 -3.89
N ASP A 405 15.55 22.40 -4.50
CA ASP A 405 15.48 22.61 -5.95
C ASP A 405 16.19 21.48 -6.70
N PHE A 406 15.63 21.13 -7.86
CA PHE A 406 16.18 20.17 -8.82
C PHE A 406 16.37 20.89 -10.16
N ASN A 407 17.61 21.14 -10.50
CA ASN A 407 18.00 21.76 -11.79
C ASN A 407 17.91 20.75 -12.94
#